data_7e90f59d312d01eff95189ac6884d09e
#
_entry.id   7e90f59d312d01eff95189ac6884d09e
#
_cell.length_a   1.000
_cell.length_b   1.000
_cell.length_c   1.000
_cell.angle_alpha   90.00
_cell.angle_beta   90.00
_cell.angle_gamma   90.00
#
_symmetry.space_group_name_H-M   'P 1'
#
loop_
_entity.id
_entity.type
_entity.pdbx_description
1 polymer ?
#
loop_
_entity_poly.entity_id
_entity_poly.type
_entity_poly.pdbx_seq_one_letter_code
_entity_poly.pdbx_strand_id
1 'polypeptide(L)'
;HILFEWEQEPETDHYEIQISEYSDFSNHILHVDATTLVYIEKDALDWNKNYQWRIRPVNSTGESGLWTNSYSFSTGSSLSESTTIISNISEIQNGITVFGAFFNYFSAAIDHNGREIWNSGSESIVYYSTNIYGDVFGCTLVSAAENNLPGMEFTFDGETVWEEPNDEFLHHDIIQLPNGNYLGIVEASSL
;
A
#
# COMPACT_ATOMS: atom_id res chain seq x y z
N HIS A 1 5.91 -1.31 2.34
CA HIS A 1 6.65 -0.58 1.28
C HIS A 1 6.19 0.88 1.28
N ILE A 2 7.11 1.81 1.10
CA ILE A 2 6.83 3.25 1.07
C ILE A 2 7.27 3.81 -0.27
N LEU A 3 6.39 4.52 -0.95
CA LEU A 3 6.66 5.27 -2.16
C LEU A 3 7.06 6.70 -1.80
N PHE A 4 8.19 7.15 -2.33
CA PHE A 4 8.64 8.54 -2.32
C PHE A 4 8.58 9.06 -3.75
N GLU A 5 8.02 10.24 -3.92
CA GLU A 5 7.78 10.88 -5.20
C GLU A 5 8.14 12.35 -5.15
N TRP A 6 8.69 12.91 -6.24
CA TRP A 6 9.12 14.29 -6.33
C TRP A 6 9.07 14.81 -7.76
N GLU A 7 9.16 16.12 -7.91
CA GLU A 7 9.17 16.77 -9.21
C GLU A 7 10.59 16.84 -9.79
N GLN A 8 10.66 16.92 -11.13
CA GLN A 8 11.92 17.06 -11.86
C GLN A 8 12.53 18.45 -11.64
N GLU A 9 13.79 18.49 -11.19
CA GLU A 9 14.59 19.70 -11.20
C GLU A 9 15.42 19.79 -12.50
N PRO A 10 15.59 21.01 -13.09
CA PRO A 10 16.40 21.20 -14.27
C PRO A 10 17.85 20.76 -14.07
N GLU A 11 18.48 20.28 -15.15
CA GLU A 11 19.90 19.90 -15.19
C GLU A 11 20.33 18.81 -14.19
N THR A 12 19.37 18.06 -13.65
CA THR A 12 19.61 16.95 -12.72
C THR A 12 19.91 15.66 -13.47
N ASP A 13 20.97 14.99 -13.07
CA ASP A 13 21.35 13.65 -13.54
C ASP A 13 20.70 12.57 -12.66
N HIS A 14 20.79 12.74 -11.35
CA HIS A 14 20.14 11.88 -10.37
C HIS A 14 19.82 12.65 -9.08
N TYR A 15 19.14 11.98 -8.17
CA TYR A 15 18.78 12.52 -6.87
C TYR A 15 19.40 11.68 -5.76
N GLU A 16 19.89 12.33 -4.72
CA GLU A 16 20.23 11.68 -3.46
C GLU A 16 19.07 11.80 -2.49
N ILE A 17 18.67 10.67 -1.88
CA ILE A 17 17.59 10.57 -0.90
C ILE A 17 18.18 10.15 0.43
N GLN A 18 17.77 10.81 1.51
CA GLN A 18 18.09 10.42 2.87
C GLN A 18 16.83 10.20 3.69
N ILE A 19 16.80 9.12 4.48
CA ILE A 19 15.76 8.81 5.46
C ILE A 19 16.42 8.62 6.83
N SER A 20 15.83 9.20 7.87
CA SER A 20 16.34 9.17 9.25
C SER A 20 15.19 9.14 10.25
N GLU A 21 15.41 8.59 11.44
CA GLU A 21 14.56 8.79 12.62
C GLU A 21 14.82 10.16 13.30
N TYR A 22 15.90 10.87 12.91
CA TYR A 22 16.33 12.13 13.51
C TYR A 22 16.18 13.29 12.54
N SER A 23 15.65 14.41 13.02
CA SER A 23 15.41 15.61 12.20
C SER A 23 16.70 16.31 11.71
N ASP A 24 17.82 16.07 12.36
CA ASP A 24 19.13 16.62 11.97
C ASP A 24 19.89 15.75 10.98
N PHE A 25 19.38 14.55 10.66
CA PHE A 25 20.02 13.55 9.79
C PHE A 25 21.44 13.15 10.23
N SER A 26 21.76 13.30 11.52
CA SER A 26 23.06 12.91 12.10
C SER A 26 23.32 11.41 11.99
N ASN A 27 22.27 10.61 11.93
CA ASN A 27 22.31 9.18 11.64
C ASN A 27 21.15 8.85 10.69
N HIS A 28 21.46 8.52 9.46
CA HIS A 28 20.45 8.15 8.47
C HIS A 28 20.37 6.62 8.34
N ILE A 29 19.15 6.13 8.24
CA ILE A 29 18.84 4.71 8.02
C ILE A 29 19.11 4.35 6.57
N LEU A 30 18.82 5.31 5.66
CA LEU A 30 18.97 5.14 4.23
C LEU A 30 19.62 6.38 3.61
N HIS A 31 20.57 6.13 2.70
CA HIS A 31 21.13 7.13 1.79
C HIS A 31 21.33 6.46 0.43
N VAL A 32 20.52 6.82 -0.55
CA VAL A 32 20.50 6.19 -1.87
C VAL A 32 20.41 7.21 -2.98
N ASP A 33 20.86 6.80 -4.16
CA ASP A 33 20.73 7.55 -5.41
C ASP A 33 19.54 7.02 -6.21
N ALA A 34 18.77 7.92 -6.81
CA ALA A 34 17.66 7.61 -7.69
C ALA A 34 17.78 8.38 -9.01
N THR A 35 17.71 7.68 -10.12
CA THR A 35 17.70 8.25 -11.48
C THR A 35 16.29 8.47 -12.04
N THR A 36 15.27 8.16 -11.25
CA THR A 36 13.86 8.34 -11.56
C THR A 36 13.26 9.39 -10.63
N LEU A 37 12.01 9.75 -10.83
CA LEU A 37 11.27 10.68 -9.97
C LEU A 37 10.52 9.98 -8.84
N VAL A 38 10.73 8.69 -8.69
CA VAL A 38 10.14 7.86 -7.64
C VAL A 38 11.17 6.93 -7.05
N TYR A 39 11.02 6.65 -5.75
CA TYR A 39 11.78 5.63 -5.04
C TYR A 39 10.86 4.82 -4.15
N ILE A 40 10.98 3.49 -4.20
CA ILE A 40 10.18 2.59 -3.36
C ILE A 40 11.10 1.92 -2.36
N GLU A 41 10.97 2.31 -1.08
CA GLU A 41 11.65 1.63 0.00
C GLU A 41 10.90 0.37 0.42
N LYS A 42 11.62 -0.74 0.54
CA LYS A 42 11.03 -2.07 0.77
C LYS A 42 11.46 -2.74 2.06
N ASP A 43 12.64 -2.41 2.56
CA ASP A 43 13.32 -3.24 3.57
C ASP A 43 13.85 -2.49 4.78
N ALA A 44 14.22 -1.21 4.63
CA ALA A 44 14.93 -0.45 5.67
C ALA A 44 14.02 0.17 6.73
N LEU A 45 12.72 0.23 6.49
CA LEU A 45 11.77 0.90 7.37
C LEU A 45 10.95 -0.10 8.18
N ASP A 46 10.89 0.14 9.48
CA ASP A 46 10.11 -0.65 10.43
C ASP A 46 8.68 -0.13 10.59
N TRP A 47 7.78 -0.97 11.08
CA TRP A 47 6.44 -0.60 11.51
C TRP A 47 6.45 0.24 12.79
N ASN A 48 5.42 1.06 12.98
CA ASN A 48 5.18 1.88 14.17
C ASN A 48 6.34 2.84 14.51
N LYS A 49 6.87 3.49 13.50
CA LYS A 49 8.00 4.41 13.58
C LYS A 49 7.68 5.76 12.94
N ASN A 50 8.43 6.79 13.37
CA ASN A 50 8.41 8.12 12.77
C ASN A 50 9.72 8.37 12.05
N TYR A 51 9.62 8.89 10.86
CA TYR A 51 10.76 9.15 9.98
C TYR A 51 10.74 10.57 9.44
N GLN A 52 11.93 11.03 9.07
CA GLN A 52 12.16 12.25 8.29
C GLN A 52 12.83 11.82 6.98
N TRP A 53 12.48 12.46 5.89
CA TRP A 53 13.20 12.27 4.64
C TRP A 53 13.47 13.61 3.96
N ARG A 54 14.49 13.64 3.13
CA ARG A 54 14.86 14.78 2.30
C ARG A 54 15.53 14.30 1.03
N ILE A 55 15.57 15.18 0.04
CA ILE A 55 16.13 14.89 -1.28
C ILE A 55 16.93 16.08 -1.77
N ARG A 56 17.92 15.83 -2.61
CA ARG A 56 18.63 16.86 -3.37
C ARG A 56 18.98 16.40 -4.77
N PRO A 57 19.03 17.32 -5.76
CA PRO A 57 19.49 17.00 -7.09
C PRO A 57 21.04 16.91 -7.13
N VAL A 58 21.55 16.10 -8.03
CA VAL A 58 22.98 16.03 -8.40
C VAL A 58 23.09 16.16 -9.91
N ASN A 59 23.97 17.05 -10.38
CA ASN A 59 24.17 17.25 -11.82
C ASN A 59 25.13 16.22 -12.42
N SER A 60 25.28 16.22 -13.75
CA SER A 60 26.13 15.28 -14.48
C SER A 60 27.64 15.43 -14.20
N THR A 61 28.07 16.50 -13.53
CA THR A 61 29.46 16.70 -13.08
C THR A 61 29.69 16.18 -11.65
N GLY A 62 28.64 15.69 -10.98
CA GLY A 62 28.67 15.19 -9.61
C GLY A 62 28.56 16.28 -8.54
N GLU A 63 28.15 17.49 -8.92
CA GLU A 63 27.90 18.55 -7.95
C GLU A 63 26.49 18.42 -7.39
N SER A 64 26.40 18.36 -6.07
CA SER A 64 25.11 18.27 -5.35
C SER A 64 24.49 19.62 -5.13
N GLY A 65 23.18 19.73 -5.37
CA GLY A 65 22.37 20.88 -4.96
C GLY A 65 22.10 20.91 -3.46
N LEU A 66 21.25 21.83 -3.05
CA LEU A 66 20.83 21.93 -1.67
C LEU A 66 19.79 20.85 -1.33
N TRP A 67 19.85 20.36 -0.10
CA TRP A 67 18.77 19.52 0.44
C TRP A 67 17.46 20.29 0.51
N THR A 68 16.34 19.65 0.20
CA THR A 68 15.01 20.16 0.52
C THR A 68 14.84 20.33 2.02
N ASN A 69 13.80 21.04 2.43
CA ASN A 69 13.30 20.92 3.79
C ASN A 69 12.96 19.44 4.05
N SER A 70 13.09 19.02 5.30
CA SER A 70 12.71 17.65 5.66
C SER A 70 11.19 17.50 5.69
N TYR A 71 10.73 16.36 5.21
CA TYR A 71 9.35 15.91 5.30
C TYR A 71 9.25 14.80 6.34
N SER A 72 8.20 14.79 7.15
CA SER A 72 7.96 13.76 8.16
C SER A 72 6.83 12.84 7.74
N PHE A 73 6.97 11.57 8.07
CA PHE A 73 5.91 10.56 7.94
C PHE A 73 6.02 9.52 9.05
N SER A 74 4.94 8.75 9.23
CA SER A 74 4.88 7.67 10.18
C SER A 74 4.43 6.39 9.50
N THR A 75 5.02 5.28 9.88
CA THR A 75 4.53 3.95 9.47
C THR A 75 3.43 3.50 10.42
N GLY A 76 2.44 2.77 9.88
CA GLY A 76 1.39 2.17 10.67
C GLY A 76 1.89 1.04 11.59
N SER A 77 0.96 0.37 12.26
CA SER A 77 1.27 -0.81 13.07
C SER A 77 1.11 -2.09 12.24
N SER A 78 1.99 -3.06 12.42
CA SER A 78 1.79 -4.40 11.89
C SER A 78 0.59 -5.07 12.57
N LEU A 79 -0.21 -5.80 11.81
CA LEU A 79 -1.29 -6.63 12.31
C LEU A 79 -0.83 -8.05 12.64
N SER A 80 0.29 -8.49 12.08
CA SER A 80 0.78 -9.85 12.27
C SER A 80 1.83 -9.93 13.38
N GLU A 81 1.58 -10.78 14.37
CA GLU A 81 2.58 -11.24 15.33
C GLU A 81 3.18 -12.61 14.94
N SER A 82 2.71 -13.19 13.83
CA SER A 82 3.05 -14.54 13.44
C SER A 82 4.00 -14.57 12.25
N THR A 83 4.90 -15.55 12.27
CA THR A 83 5.83 -15.82 11.17
C THR A 83 5.19 -16.77 10.16
N THR A 84 5.20 -16.42 8.89
CA THR A 84 4.84 -17.33 7.81
C THR A 84 5.98 -18.28 7.54
N ILE A 85 5.70 -19.59 7.53
CA ILE A 85 6.69 -20.61 7.19
C ILE A 85 6.56 -20.92 5.70
N ILE A 86 7.62 -20.67 4.95
CA ILE A 86 7.70 -21.01 3.53
C ILE A 86 8.44 -22.33 3.40
N SER A 87 7.76 -23.36 2.88
CA SER A 87 8.30 -24.71 2.81
C SER A 87 9.16 -24.97 1.57
N ASN A 88 8.97 -24.22 0.48
CA ASN A 88 9.73 -24.41 -0.76
C ASN A 88 9.89 -23.09 -1.53
N ILE A 89 10.89 -22.31 -1.12
CA ILE A 89 11.16 -20.98 -1.68
C ILE A 89 11.48 -21.00 -3.19
N SER A 90 11.98 -22.10 -3.73
CA SER A 90 12.33 -22.23 -5.15
C SER A 90 11.11 -22.35 -6.07
N GLU A 91 9.94 -22.66 -5.53
CA GLU A 91 8.68 -22.81 -6.27
C GLU A 91 7.74 -21.60 -6.09
N ILE A 92 8.15 -20.60 -5.31
CA ILE A 92 7.35 -19.40 -5.07
C ILE A 92 7.57 -18.43 -6.21
N GLN A 93 6.47 -17.93 -6.78
CA GLN A 93 6.54 -16.81 -7.72
C GLN A 93 6.92 -15.52 -7.00
N ASN A 94 7.76 -14.70 -7.66
CA ASN A 94 8.03 -13.34 -7.18
C ASN A 94 6.75 -12.52 -7.25
N GLY A 95 6.44 -11.83 -6.16
CA GLY A 95 5.25 -11.01 -6.05
C GLY A 95 4.84 -10.80 -4.61
N ILE A 96 3.66 -10.23 -4.45
CA ILE A 96 3.00 -10.05 -3.16
C ILE A 96 1.73 -10.89 -3.12
N THR A 97 1.37 -11.34 -1.93
CA THR A 97 0.08 -12.02 -1.69
C THR A 97 -0.80 -11.08 -0.88
N VAL A 98 -1.91 -10.65 -1.47
CA VAL A 98 -2.95 -9.86 -0.80
C VAL A 98 -4.07 -10.79 -0.36
N PHE A 99 -4.56 -10.61 0.84
CA PHE A 99 -5.67 -11.39 1.38
C PHE A 99 -6.55 -10.55 2.30
N GLY A 100 -7.83 -10.92 2.38
CA GLY A 100 -8.79 -10.37 3.33
C GLY A 100 -9.21 -11.42 4.35
N ALA A 101 -9.63 -10.98 5.51
CA ALA A 101 -10.14 -11.82 6.59
C ALA A 101 -11.47 -11.28 7.13
N PHE A 102 -12.48 -12.15 7.18
CA PHE A 102 -13.80 -11.83 7.73
C PHE A 102 -13.83 -11.84 9.27
N PHE A 103 -12.91 -12.56 9.90
CA PHE A 103 -12.71 -12.45 11.35
C PHE A 103 -11.84 -11.24 11.64
N ASN A 104 -12.38 -10.29 12.38
CA ASN A 104 -11.83 -8.96 12.66
C ASN A 104 -11.84 -7.98 11.47
N TYR A 105 -12.31 -8.37 10.30
CA TYR A 105 -12.49 -7.54 9.10
C TYR A 105 -11.24 -6.70 8.79
N PHE A 106 -10.24 -7.32 8.22
CA PHE A 106 -9.02 -6.64 7.80
C PHE A 106 -8.52 -7.19 6.47
N SER A 107 -7.64 -6.44 5.85
CA SER A 107 -6.86 -6.89 4.71
C SER A 107 -5.38 -6.69 4.98
N ALA A 108 -4.57 -7.55 4.42
CA ALA A 108 -3.12 -7.44 4.50
C ALA A 108 -2.44 -7.95 3.24
N ALA A 109 -1.20 -7.55 3.05
CA ALA A 109 -0.33 -8.06 2.01
C ALA A 109 1.00 -8.51 2.61
N ILE A 110 1.51 -9.63 2.11
CA ILE A 110 2.81 -10.19 2.48
C ILE A 110 3.70 -10.34 1.25
N ASP A 111 5.01 -10.22 1.46
CA ASP A 111 6.01 -10.54 0.45
C ASP A 111 6.26 -12.06 0.34
N HIS A 112 7.13 -12.45 -0.58
CA HIS A 112 7.51 -13.87 -0.77
C HIS A 112 8.28 -14.49 0.41
N ASN A 113 8.75 -13.68 1.37
CA ASN A 113 9.34 -14.16 2.62
C ASN A 113 8.33 -14.25 3.77
N GLY A 114 7.07 -13.94 3.50
CA GLY A 114 6.00 -13.92 4.50
C GLY A 114 6.01 -12.70 5.41
N ARG A 115 6.78 -11.65 5.09
CA ARG A 115 6.76 -10.40 5.84
C ARG A 115 5.53 -9.59 5.44
N GLU A 116 4.83 -9.07 6.42
CA GLU A 116 3.76 -8.11 6.20
C GLU A 116 4.35 -6.82 5.63
N ILE A 117 3.82 -6.37 4.49
CA ILE A 117 4.29 -5.19 3.77
C ILE A 117 3.22 -4.10 3.65
N TRP A 118 1.97 -4.47 3.90
CA TRP A 118 0.81 -3.58 3.90
C TRP A 118 -0.32 -4.19 4.72
N ASN A 119 -1.15 -3.36 5.31
CA ASN A 119 -2.44 -3.73 5.89
C ASN A 119 -3.44 -2.56 5.82
N SER A 120 -4.73 -2.85 5.97
CA SER A 120 -5.81 -1.87 5.96
C SER A 120 -5.87 -0.99 7.21
N GLY A 121 -4.95 -1.12 8.15
CA GLY A 121 -4.90 -0.32 9.37
C GLY A 121 -6.14 -0.51 10.25
N SER A 122 -6.76 0.59 10.62
CA SER A 122 -8.02 0.61 11.40
C SER A 122 -9.28 0.50 10.53
N GLU A 123 -9.12 0.52 9.20
CA GLU A 123 -10.24 0.40 8.28
C GLU A 123 -10.71 -1.05 8.21
N SER A 124 -12.02 -1.24 8.39
CA SER A 124 -12.64 -2.57 8.34
C SER A 124 -12.90 -2.99 6.89
N ILE A 125 -11.82 -3.09 6.11
CA ILE A 125 -11.84 -3.46 4.70
C ILE A 125 -11.47 -4.93 4.55
N VAL A 126 -12.27 -5.68 3.78
CA VAL A 126 -11.97 -7.07 3.40
C VAL A 126 -11.71 -7.14 1.90
N TYR A 127 -10.49 -7.49 1.54
CA TYR A 127 -10.05 -7.70 0.16
C TYR A 127 -10.71 -8.94 -0.46
N TYR A 128 -11.15 -8.82 -1.69
CA TYR A 128 -11.70 -9.92 -2.49
C TYR A 128 -10.77 -10.29 -3.65
N SER A 129 -10.44 -9.31 -4.48
CA SER A 129 -9.70 -9.57 -5.71
C SER A 129 -8.91 -8.35 -6.21
N THR A 130 -8.03 -8.61 -7.16
CA THR A 130 -7.31 -7.58 -7.92
C THR A 130 -7.42 -7.92 -9.40
N ASN A 131 -7.71 -6.95 -10.25
CA ASN A 131 -7.71 -7.14 -11.68
C ASN A 131 -6.28 -7.04 -12.28
N ILE A 132 -6.19 -7.22 -13.60
CA ILE A 132 -4.91 -7.19 -14.32
C ILE A 132 -4.25 -5.81 -14.38
N TYR A 133 -4.97 -4.75 -14.02
CA TYR A 133 -4.48 -3.37 -13.97
C TYR A 133 -3.97 -2.97 -12.58
N GLY A 134 -4.23 -3.82 -11.57
CA GLY A 134 -3.85 -3.55 -10.19
C GLY A 134 -4.94 -2.90 -9.34
N ASP A 135 -6.15 -2.71 -9.90
CA ASP A 135 -7.28 -2.19 -9.16
C ASP A 135 -7.72 -3.20 -8.11
N VAL A 136 -8.03 -2.74 -6.91
CA VAL A 136 -8.27 -3.56 -5.74
C VAL A 136 -9.73 -3.51 -5.35
N PHE A 137 -10.37 -4.68 -5.23
CA PHE A 137 -11.78 -4.83 -4.92
C PHE A 137 -11.99 -5.54 -3.59
N GLY A 138 -13.03 -5.12 -2.88
CA GLY A 138 -13.38 -5.70 -1.59
C GLY A 138 -14.72 -5.19 -1.08
N CYS A 139 -14.85 -5.21 0.23
CA CYS A 139 -15.99 -4.61 0.91
C CYS A 139 -15.55 -3.86 2.16
N THR A 140 -16.38 -2.95 2.62
CA THR A 140 -16.25 -2.35 3.95
C THR A 140 -17.26 -2.95 4.91
N LEU A 141 -16.90 -3.06 6.20
CA LEU A 141 -17.86 -3.46 7.22
C LEU A 141 -18.71 -2.27 7.65
N VAL A 142 -19.99 -2.33 7.35
CA VAL A 142 -20.97 -1.40 7.91
C VAL A 142 -21.45 -1.93 9.26
N SER A 143 -21.39 -1.12 10.30
CA SER A 143 -21.76 -1.53 11.66
C SER A 143 -23.20 -2.09 11.73
N ALA A 144 -23.37 -3.22 12.43
CA ALA A 144 -24.60 -3.96 12.63
C ALA A 144 -25.15 -4.77 11.43
N ALA A 145 -24.34 -5.01 10.41
CA ALA A 145 -24.76 -5.76 9.23
C ALA A 145 -23.94 -7.03 9.07
N GLU A 146 -24.40 -8.16 9.59
CA GLU A 146 -23.68 -9.45 9.46
C GLU A 146 -23.52 -9.93 8.00
N ASN A 147 -24.37 -9.44 7.08
CA ASN A 147 -24.34 -9.84 5.68
C ASN A 147 -24.33 -8.63 4.72
N ASN A 148 -24.14 -7.45 5.24
CA ASN A 148 -24.33 -6.23 4.49
C ASN A 148 -22.97 -5.54 4.33
N LEU A 149 -22.24 -5.97 3.33
CA LEU A 149 -20.89 -5.52 3.07
C LEU A 149 -20.88 -4.80 1.72
N PRO A 150 -21.07 -3.47 1.67
CA PRO A 150 -21.01 -2.72 0.43
C PRO A 150 -19.72 -3.04 -0.33
N GLY A 151 -19.88 -3.39 -1.60
CA GLY A 151 -18.74 -3.60 -2.49
C GLY A 151 -18.02 -2.30 -2.73
N MET A 152 -16.71 -2.35 -2.81
CA MET A 152 -15.86 -1.17 -3.05
C MET A 152 -14.68 -1.49 -3.93
N GLU A 153 -14.22 -0.46 -4.62
CA GLU A 153 -12.88 -0.36 -5.20
C GLU A 153 -12.07 0.62 -4.36
N PHE A 154 -10.86 0.24 -4.00
CA PHE A 154 -9.99 1.04 -3.14
C PHE A 154 -8.54 0.97 -3.57
N THR A 155 -7.73 1.91 -3.10
CA THR A 155 -6.29 1.92 -3.29
C THR A 155 -5.56 1.38 -2.07
N PHE A 156 -4.28 0.99 -2.22
CA PHE A 156 -3.46 0.55 -1.08
C PHE A 156 -3.12 1.68 -0.10
N ASP A 157 -3.35 2.93 -0.45
CA ASP A 157 -3.25 4.10 0.45
C ASP A 157 -4.56 4.37 1.21
N GLY A 158 -5.59 3.55 1.00
CA GLY A 158 -6.87 3.61 1.73
C GLY A 158 -7.89 4.57 1.12
N GLU A 159 -7.66 5.08 -0.10
CA GLU A 159 -8.66 5.88 -0.80
C GLU A 159 -9.74 4.97 -1.40
N THR A 160 -11.00 5.32 -1.16
CA THR A 160 -12.15 4.70 -1.81
C THR A 160 -12.32 5.30 -3.20
N VAL A 161 -12.14 4.48 -4.24
CA VAL A 161 -12.33 4.88 -5.65
C VAL A 161 -13.80 4.80 -6.02
N TRP A 162 -14.48 3.75 -5.58
CA TRP A 162 -15.91 3.54 -5.77
C TRP A 162 -16.48 2.72 -4.64
N GLU A 163 -17.71 3.02 -4.27
CA GLU A 163 -18.51 2.27 -3.29
C GLU A 163 -19.91 2.04 -3.82
N GLU A 164 -20.49 0.90 -3.52
CA GLU A 164 -21.83 0.53 -3.92
C GLU A 164 -22.86 1.53 -3.37
N PRO A 165 -23.66 2.21 -4.23
CA PRO A 165 -24.43 3.38 -3.81
C PRO A 165 -25.78 3.08 -3.17
N ASN A 166 -26.25 1.82 -3.19
CA ASN A 166 -27.63 1.48 -2.82
C ASN A 166 -27.75 0.62 -1.56
N ASP A 167 -26.63 0.39 -0.86
CA ASP A 167 -26.56 -0.58 0.25
C ASP A 167 -27.07 -1.99 -0.15
N GLU A 168 -27.06 -2.29 -1.44
CA GLU A 168 -27.43 -3.60 -1.99
C GLU A 168 -26.18 -4.50 -1.99
N PHE A 169 -25.81 -4.92 -0.87
CA PHE A 169 -24.65 -5.69 -0.47
C PHE A 169 -24.19 -6.74 -1.45
N LEU A 170 -22.97 -6.54 -1.95
CA LEU A 170 -22.31 -7.47 -2.84
C LEU A 170 -21.59 -8.54 -2.01
N HIS A 171 -22.17 -9.75 -1.99
CA HIS A 171 -21.63 -10.89 -1.25
C HIS A 171 -20.34 -11.40 -1.89
N HIS A 172 -19.24 -11.28 -1.18
CA HIS A 172 -17.99 -12.02 -1.37
C HIS A 172 -17.29 -11.87 -2.72
N ASP A 173 -17.82 -11.14 -3.68
CA ASP A 173 -17.17 -10.91 -4.96
C ASP A 173 -17.71 -9.67 -5.68
N ILE A 174 -16.78 -8.93 -6.30
CA ILE A 174 -17.08 -7.77 -7.13
C ILE A 174 -16.01 -7.66 -8.22
N ILE A 175 -16.43 -7.34 -9.42
CA ILE A 175 -15.53 -7.07 -10.54
C ILE A 175 -15.97 -5.81 -11.29
N GLN A 176 -15.01 -5.08 -11.83
CA GLN A 176 -15.29 -4.04 -12.81
C GLN A 176 -15.31 -4.63 -14.23
N LEU A 177 -16.36 -4.32 -14.97
CA LEU A 177 -16.51 -4.72 -16.38
C LEU A 177 -15.76 -3.75 -17.30
N PRO A 178 -15.40 -4.17 -18.56
CA PRO A 178 -14.68 -3.31 -19.49
C PRO A 178 -15.37 -1.99 -19.85
N ASN A 179 -16.65 -1.86 -19.60
CA ASN A 179 -17.43 -0.63 -19.80
C ASN A 179 -17.46 0.30 -18.58
N GLY A 180 -16.71 -0.03 -17.51
CA GLY A 180 -16.64 0.73 -16.27
C GLY A 180 -17.78 0.44 -15.27
N ASN A 181 -18.72 -0.44 -15.58
CA ASN A 181 -19.75 -0.86 -14.65
C ASN A 181 -19.21 -1.93 -13.70
N TYR A 182 -19.83 -2.03 -12.53
CA TYR A 182 -19.50 -3.07 -11.54
C TYR A 182 -20.52 -4.21 -11.58
N LEU A 183 -20.05 -5.41 -11.35
CA LEU A 183 -20.86 -6.62 -11.24
C LEU A 183 -20.51 -7.34 -9.94
N GLY A 184 -21.53 -7.66 -9.16
CA GLY A 184 -21.37 -8.41 -7.91
C GLY A 184 -22.58 -9.32 -7.66
N ILE A 185 -22.49 -10.12 -6.61
CA ILE A 185 -23.52 -11.06 -6.20
C ILE A 185 -24.34 -10.41 -5.08
N VAL A 186 -25.66 -10.34 -5.25
CA VAL A 186 -26.59 -9.87 -4.22
C VAL A 186 -27.46 -11.01 -3.71
N GLU A 187 -27.89 -10.95 -2.46
CA GLU A 187 -28.87 -11.88 -1.91
C GLU A 187 -30.26 -11.59 -2.53
N ALA A 188 -30.82 -12.57 -3.22
CA ALA A 188 -32.20 -12.46 -3.70
C ALA A 188 -33.14 -12.73 -2.55
N SER A 189 -33.91 -11.73 -2.13
CA SER A 189 -35.08 -11.96 -1.26
C SER A 189 -36.08 -12.87 -2.00
N SER A 190 -36.35 -14.04 -1.47
CA SER A 190 -37.46 -14.88 -1.95
C SER A 190 -38.75 -14.08 -1.84
N LEU A 191 -39.37 -13.82 -2.98
CA LEU A 191 -40.75 -13.31 -3.07
C LEU A 191 -41.76 -14.31 -2.46
#